data_61da798815034ab680011db99ab67415
#
_entry.id   61da798815034ab680011db99ab67415
#
_cell.length_a   1.000
_cell.length_b   1.000
_cell.length_c   1.000
_cell.angle_alpha   90.00
_cell.angle_beta   90.00
_cell.angle_gamma   90.00
#
_symmetry.space_group_name_H-M   'P 1'
#
loop_
_entity.id
_entity.type
_entity.pdbx_description
1 polymer ?
#
loop_
_entity_poly.entity_id
_entity_poly.type
_entity_poly.pdbx_seq_one_letter_code
_entity_poly.pdbx_strand_id
1 'polypeptide(L)'
;MPRPFTEHEKELIGKRILEQGYKMFSAYGIKKTSIEEIAKAAGISKGAFYNFYESKEALFMDVIEQAEMRARREILAVIDLPGPSPRARLFTVLKKAFALFEAIPILQFFTGSDFDFLIRRIPAEILQKHLTSDQAFFDELITRCRNAGIPIRAQSEQIISLLYPLVPTILQEDDWGRNKFSGNIDLLLELVAAYCLGEVEIQLQKPINPAPDPEEGNLI
;
A
#
# COMPACT_ATOMS: atom_id res chain seq x y z
N MET A 1 31.25 1.57 -29.62
CA MET A 1 30.53 1.37 -28.30
C MET A 1 29.57 2.54 -28.15
N PRO A 2 28.33 2.32 -27.70
CA PRO A 2 27.44 3.43 -27.39
C PRO A 2 28.08 4.27 -26.27
N ARG A 3 27.99 5.59 -26.38
CA ARG A 3 28.50 6.48 -25.32
C ARG A 3 27.69 6.26 -24.03
N PRO A 4 28.29 6.37 -22.85
CA PRO A 4 27.55 6.34 -21.59
C PRO A 4 26.59 7.53 -21.51
N PHE A 5 25.41 7.32 -20.90
CA PHE A 5 24.42 8.38 -20.65
C PHE A 5 25.01 9.43 -19.71
N THR A 6 24.75 10.70 -19.99
CA THR A 6 24.99 11.79 -19.03
C THR A 6 24.01 11.66 -17.86
N GLU A 7 24.30 12.29 -16.72
CA GLU A 7 23.42 12.26 -15.54
C GLU A 7 22.02 12.84 -15.85
N HIS A 8 21.94 13.91 -16.66
CA HIS A 8 20.68 14.45 -17.12
C HIS A 8 19.89 13.47 -18.01
N GLU A 9 20.58 12.79 -18.93
CA GLU A 9 19.96 11.73 -19.76
C GLU A 9 19.46 10.58 -18.89
N LYS A 10 20.22 10.16 -17.87
CA LYS A 10 19.80 9.11 -16.92
C LYS A 10 18.53 9.52 -16.18
N GLU A 11 18.47 10.74 -15.66
CA GLU A 11 17.29 11.25 -14.95
C GLU A 11 16.04 11.22 -15.86
N LEU A 12 16.15 11.72 -17.08
CA LEU A 12 15.05 11.73 -18.05
C LEU A 12 14.61 10.32 -18.45
N ILE A 13 15.56 9.40 -18.64
CA ILE A 13 15.28 8.02 -18.98
C ILE A 13 14.61 7.32 -17.79
N GLY A 14 15.13 7.50 -16.57
CA GLY A 14 14.53 6.95 -15.35
C GLY A 14 13.08 7.37 -15.17
N LYS A 15 12.77 8.66 -15.35
CA LYS A 15 11.39 9.16 -15.33
C LYS A 15 10.50 8.50 -16.38
N ARG A 16 11.01 8.30 -17.61
CA ARG A 16 10.25 7.61 -18.67
C ARG A 16 10.02 6.14 -18.35
N ILE A 17 11.01 5.44 -17.80
CA ILE A 17 10.85 4.04 -17.39
C ILE A 17 9.76 3.92 -16.32
N LEU A 18 9.78 4.77 -15.30
CA LEU A 18 8.75 4.83 -14.26
C LEU A 18 7.36 5.11 -14.82
N GLU A 19 7.25 6.08 -15.73
CA GLU A 19 5.97 6.44 -16.34
C GLU A 19 5.41 5.30 -17.20
N GLN A 20 6.25 4.65 -18.03
CA GLN A 20 5.82 3.51 -18.84
C GLN A 20 5.52 2.28 -17.98
N GLY A 21 6.32 2.04 -16.93
CA GLY A 21 6.07 1.03 -15.92
C GLY A 21 4.71 1.22 -15.27
N TYR A 22 4.41 2.42 -14.78
CA TYR A 22 3.11 2.75 -14.20
C TYR A 22 1.96 2.45 -15.16
N LYS A 23 2.03 2.93 -16.41
CA LYS A 23 0.99 2.71 -17.43
C LYS A 23 0.75 1.22 -17.69
N MET A 24 1.83 0.47 -17.91
CA MET A 24 1.73 -0.95 -18.28
C MET A 24 1.32 -1.82 -17.09
N PHE A 25 1.88 -1.60 -15.90
CA PHE A 25 1.51 -2.35 -14.71
C PHE A 25 0.05 -2.08 -14.29
N SER A 26 -0.41 -0.83 -14.40
CA SER A 26 -1.81 -0.49 -14.10
C SER A 26 -2.79 -1.12 -15.09
N ALA A 27 -2.39 -1.28 -16.37
CA ALA A 27 -3.27 -1.82 -17.41
C ALA A 27 -3.26 -3.36 -17.46
N TYR A 28 -2.10 -3.98 -17.26
CA TYR A 28 -1.90 -5.42 -17.54
C TYR A 28 -1.42 -6.24 -16.35
N GLY A 29 -1.05 -5.60 -15.24
CA GLY A 29 -0.40 -6.23 -14.09
C GLY A 29 1.06 -6.58 -14.34
N ILE A 30 1.77 -6.97 -13.28
CA ILE A 30 3.21 -7.28 -13.36
C ILE A 30 3.50 -8.55 -14.16
N LYS A 31 2.62 -9.56 -14.12
CA LYS A 31 2.83 -10.84 -14.80
C LYS A 31 2.83 -10.70 -16.32
N LYS A 32 1.90 -9.93 -16.86
CA LYS A 32 1.72 -9.76 -18.31
C LYS A 32 2.59 -8.69 -18.93
N THR A 33 3.30 -7.89 -18.14
CA THR A 33 4.19 -6.83 -18.62
C THR A 33 5.62 -7.36 -18.75
N SER A 34 6.30 -7.07 -19.84
CA SER A 34 7.69 -7.44 -20.10
C SER A 34 8.64 -6.24 -20.01
N ILE A 35 9.91 -6.51 -19.62
CA ILE A 35 10.98 -5.49 -19.64
C ILE A 35 11.21 -4.94 -21.04
N GLU A 36 11.10 -5.78 -22.08
CA GLU A 36 11.25 -5.40 -23.47
C GLU A 36 10.24 -4.33 -23.89
N GLU A 37 8.97 -4.51 -23.50
CA GLU A 37 7.90 -3.55 -23.83
C GLU A 37 8.12 -2.22 -23.10
N ILE A 38 8.46 -2.26 -21.81
CA ILE A 38 8.76 -1.06 -21.02
C ILE A 38 9.95 -0.31 -21.61
N ALA A 39 11.07 -1.01 -21.87
CA ALA A 39 12.28 -0.41 -22.42
C ALA A 39 12.01 0.22 -23.79
N LYS A 40 11.31 -0.50 -24.69
CA LYS A 40 10.90 0.01 -26.00
C LYS A 40 10.05 1.27 -25.88
N ALA A 41 9.07 1.29 -24.99
CA ALA A 41 8.21 2.45 -24.74
C ALA A 41 8.97 3.63 -24.11
N ALA A 42 9.98 3.36 -23.29
CA ALA A 42 10.87 4.38 -22.73
C ALA A 42 11.95 4.88 -23.73
N GLY A 43 12.03 4.26 -24.94
CA GLY A 43 12.99 4.65 -25.98
C GLY A 43 14.42 4.17 -25.72
N ILE A 44 14.59 3.02 -25.04
CA ILE A 44 15.88 2.41 -24.72
C ILE A 44 15.90 0.92 -25.10
N SER A 45 17.09 0.32 -25.14
CA SER A 45 17.23 -1.12 -25.29
C SER A 45 16.94 -1.85 -23.97
N LYS A 46 16.59 -3.16 -24.05
CA LYS A 46 16.48 -4.03 -22.86
C LYS A 46 17.77 -4.04 -22.02
N GLY A 47 18.94 -4.06 -22.67
CA GLY A 47 20.23 -4.02 -21.97
C GLY A 47 20.45 -2.70 -21.23
N ALA A 48 19.99 -1.57 -21.79
CA ALA A 48 20.06 -0.28 -21.12
C ALA A 48 19.13 -0.16 -19.91
N PHE A 49 18.00 -0.88 -19.90
CA PHE A 49 17.10 -0.93 -18.76
C PHE A 49 17.81 -1.38 -17.47
N TYR A 50 18.67 -2.38 -17.57
CA TYR A 50 19.40 -2.92 -16.42
C TYR A 50 20.45 -1.97 -15.79
N ASN A 51 20.70 -0.81 -16.43
CA ASN A 51 21.47 0.27 -15.80
C ASN A 51 20.62 1.10 -14.81
N PHE A 52 19.29 0.92 -14.81
CA PHE A 52 18.34 1.66 -13.96
C PHE A 52 17.69 0.77 -12.93
N TYR A 53 17.29 -0.45 -13.32
CA TYR A 53 16.58 -1.40 -12.45
C TYR A 53 17.15 -2.80 -12.65
N GLU A 54 17.48 -3.48 -11.56
CA GLU A 54 17.99 -4.85 -11.57
C GLU A 54 16.96 -5.88 -12.03
N SER A 55 15.67 -5.58 -11.85
CA SER A 55 14.56 -6.48 -12.20
C SER A 55 13.28 -5.70 -12.50
N LYS A 56 12.30 -6.40 -13.07
CA LYS A 56 10.95 -5.88 -13.28
C LYS A 56 10.24 -5.61 -11.95
N GLU A 57 10.50 -6.46 -10.99
CA GLU A 57 9.96 -6.40 -9.64
C GLU A 57 10.49 -5.15 -8.90
N ALA A 58 11.78 -4.83 -9.06
CA ALA A 58 12.36 -3.60 -8.51
C ALA A 58 11.70 -2.34 -9.09
N LEU A 59 11.51 -2.29 -10.43
CA LEU A 59 10.76 -1.20 -11.05
C LEU A 59 9.32 -1.13 -10.55
N PHE A 60 8.66 -2.29 -10.40
CA PHE A 60 7.27 -2.34 -9.92
C PHE A 60 7.13 -1.72 -8.55
N MET A 61 8.05 -2.04 -7.62
CA MET A 61 8.05 -1.47 -6.28
C MET A 61 8.30 0.04 -6.26
N ASP A 62 9.21 0.53 -7.12
CA ASP A 62 9.43 1.98 -7.25
C ASP A 62 8.18 2.69 -7.79
N VAL A 63 7.48 2.07 -8.75
CA VAL A 63 6.19 2.58 -9.27
C VAL A 63 5.14 2.65 -8.17
N ILE A 64 5.02 1.62 -7.32
CA ILE A 64 4.12 1.63 -6.16
C ILE A 64 4.50 2.73 -5.19
N GLU A 65 5.78 2.81 -4.79
CA GLU A 65 6.28 3.83 -3.85
C GLU A 65 5.97 5.25 -4.34
N GLN A 66 6.11 5.53 -5.65
CA GLN A 66 5.75 6.82 -6.24
C GLN A 66 4.24 7.11 -6.18
N ALA A 67 3.40 6.09 -6.42
CA ALA A 67 1.96 6.23 -6.32
C ALA A 67 1.51 6.47 -4.87
N GLU A 68 2.08 5.73 -3.92
CA GLU A 68 1.82 5.90 -2.50
C GLU A 68 2.27 7.26 -1.97
N MET A 69 3.44 7.76 -2.36
CA MET A 69 3.90 9.09 -1.96
C MET A 69 2.93 10.21 -2.38
N ARG A 70 2.26 10.05 -3.53
CA ARG A 70 1.22 10.99 -3.97
C ARG A 70 -0.03 10.85 -3.10
N ALA A 71 -0.50 9.62 -2.87
CA ALA A 71 -1.64 9.35 -2.02
C ALA A 71 -1.41 9.85 -0.58
N ARG A 72 -0.25 9.58 0.01
CA ARG A 72 0.13 10.02 1.36
C ARG A 72 0.07 11.54 1.51
N ARG A 73 0.55 12.30 0.51
CA ARG A 73 0.44 13.78 0.52
C ARG A 73 -1.01 14.25 0.52
N GLU A 74 -1.87 13.62 -0.26
CA GLU A 74 -3.30 13.94 -0.29
C GLU A 74 -4.02 13.55 1.00
N ILE A 75 -3.64 12.44 1.64
CA ILE A 75 -4.17 12.04 2.94
C ILE A 75 -3.78 13.06 4.01
N LEU A 76 -2.51 13.45 4.06
CA LEU A 76 -2.02 14.43 5.03
C LEU A 76 -2.68 15.80 4.86
N ALA A 77 -3.02 16.19 3.63
CA ALA A 77 -3.65 17.49 3.34
C ALA A 77 -5.08 17.63 3.91
N VAL A 78 -5.77 16.52 4.22
CA VAL A 78 -7.13 16.59 4.78
C VAL A 78 -7.18 16.58 6.31
N ILE A 79 -6.04 16.42 6.99
CA ILE A 79 -5.97 16.39 8.46
C ILE A 79 -6.44 17.70 9.08
N ASP A 80 -6.08 18.83 8.46
CA ASP A 80 -6.39 20.16 8.98
C ASP A 80 -7.78 20.67 8.59
N LEU A 81 -8.54 19.87 7.83
CA LEU A 81 -9.92 20.25 7.49
C LEU A 81 -10.80 20.30 8.74
N PRO A 82 -11.66 21.32 8.85
CA PRO A 82 -12.57 21.42 9.97
C PRO A 82 -13.59 20.29 9.97
N GLY A 83 -14.05 19.90 11.16
CA GLY A 83 -15.09 18.88 11.33
C GLY A 83 -15.77 19.01 12.69
N PRO A 84 -16.97 18.42 12.87
CA PRO A 84 -17.79 18.60 14.07
C PRO A 84 -17.19 17.93 15.30
N SER A 85 -16.30 16.94 15.14
CA SER A 85 -15.62 16.25 16.23
C SER A 85 -14.29 15.65 15.77
N PRO A 86 -13.35 15.32 16.67
CA PRO A 86 -12.14 14.58 16.35
C PRO A 86 -12.41 13.27 15.60
N ARG A 87 -13.46 12.54 15.97
CA ARG A 87 -13.88 11.30 15.32
C ARG A 87 -14.30 11.52 13.87
N ALA A 88 -15.15 12.52 13.60
CA ALA A 88 -15.58 12.84 12.25
C ALA A 88 -14.41 13.28 11.35
N ARG A 89 -13.44 14.00 11.93
CA ARG A 89 -12.21 14.40 11.22
C ARG A 89 -11.34 13.18 10.90
N LEU A 90 -11.12 12.29 11.86
CA LEU A 90 -10.37 11.05 11.63
C LEU A 90 -11.07 10.16 10.60
N PHE A 91 -12.40 10.03 10.67
CA PHE A 91 -13.18 9.33 9.65
C PHE A 91 -12.96 9.91 8.25
N THR A 92 -12.92 11.24 8.12
CA THR A 92 -12.63 11.90 6.84
C THR A 92 -11.24 11.54 6.31
N VAL A 93 -10.22 11.49 7.17
CA VAL A 93 -8.85 11.06 6.80
C VAL A 93 -8.84 9.62 6.32
N LEU A 94 -9.48 8.70 7.06
CA LEU A 94 -9.59 7.30 6.69
C LEU A 94 -10.34 7.11 5.37
N LYS A 95 -11.47 7.81 5.21
CA LYS A 95 -12.28 7.75 3.97
C LYS A 95 -11.49 8.27 2.76
N LYS A 96 -10.71 9.35 2.92
CA LYS A 96 -9.82 9.84 1.86
C LYS A 96 -8.76 8.80 1.50
N ALA A 97 -8.15 8.12 2.47
CA ALA A 97 -7.17 7.07 2.22
C ALA A 97 -7.78 5.95 1.38
N PHE A 98 -8.95 5.44 1.75
CA PHE A 98 -9.65 4.40 0.99
C PHE A 98 -10.03 4.84 -0.43
N ALA A 99 -10.58 6.05 -0.58
CA ALA A 99 -10.93 6.59 -1.90
C ALA A 99 -9.71 6.69 -2.83
N LEU A 100 -8.52 6.99 -2.30
CA LEU A 100 -7.28 7.00 -3.08
C LEU A 100 -6.83 5.60 -3.47
N PHE A 101 -6.93 4.60 -2.58
CA PHE A 101 -6.66 3.21 -2.92
C PHE A 101 -7.57 2.70 -4.04
N GLU A 102 -8.86 3.06 -4.03
CA GLU A 102 -9.80 2.71 -5.11
C GLU A 102 -9.48 3.45 -6.43
N ALA A 103 -9.09 4.72 -6.34
CA ALA A 103 -8.86 5.56 -7.51
C ALA A 103 -7.52 5.33 -8.22
N ILE A 104 -6.53 4.75 -7.54
CA ILE A 104 -5.17 4.55 -8.08
C ILE A 104 -5.02 3.09 -8.53
N PRO A 105 -5.07 2.80 -9.86
CA PRO A 105 -5.15 1.43 -10.36
C PRO A 105 -3.99 0.53 -9.92
N ILE A 106 -2.77 1.07 -9.81
CA ILE A 106 -1.61 0.28 -9.39
C ILE A 106 -1.71 -0.21 -7.94
N LEU A 107 -2.43 0.52 -7.06
CA LEU A 107 -2.62 0.11 -5.68
C LEU A 107 -3.65 -1.02 -5.53
N GLN A 108 -4.54 -1.20 -6.52
CA GLN A 108 -5.47 -2.34 -6.57
C GLN A 108 -4.76 -3.68 -6.77
N PHE A 109 -3.48 -3.65 -7.11
CA PHE A 109 -2.64 -4.83 -7.26
C PHE A 109 -2.58 -5.70 -6.00
N PHE A 110 -2.68 -5.11 -4.81
CA PHE A 110 -2.61 -5.82 -3.53
C PHE A 110 -3.77 -6.82 -3.30
N THR A 111 -4.71 -6.94 -4.23
CA THR A 111 -5.93 -7.74 -4.06
C THR A 111 -5.95 -9.03 -4.87
N GLY A 112 -4.93 -9.31 -5.66
CA GLY A 112 -4.98 -10.41 -6.61
C GLY A 112 -3.84 -11.42 -6.49
N SER A 113 -3.90 -12.46 -7.33
CA SER A 113 -2.85 -13.49 -7.49
C SER A 113 -1.47 -12.91 -7.85
N ASP A 114 -1.42 -11.64 -8.24
CA ASP A 114 -0.19 -10.93 -8.56
C ASP A 114 0.59 -10.53 -7.32
N PHE A 115 -0.10 -10.30 -6.19
CA PHE A 115 0.54 -10.02 -4.90
C PHE A 115 1.40 -11.20 -4.43
N ASP A 116 0.85 -12.42 -4.41
CA ASP A 116 1.61 -13.64 -4.07
C ASP A 116 2.79 -13.88 -5.00
N PHE A 117 2.62 -13.56 -6.29
CA PHE A 117 3.69 -13.65 -7.26
C PHE A 117 4.83 -12.68 -6.96
N LEU A 118 4.48 -11.45 -6.58
CA LEU A 118 5.44 -10.39 -6.26
C LEU A 118 6.22 -10.73 -4.98
N ILE A 119 5.52 -11.02 -3.88
CA ILE A 119 6.13 -11.31 -2.57
C ILE A 119 7.19 -12.42 -2.65
N ARG A 120 6.98 -13.42 -3.52
CA ARG A 120 7.96 -14.51 -3.70
C ARG A 120 9.21 -14.13 -4.51
N ARG A 121 9.22 -12.98 -5.17
CA ARG A 121 10.28 -12.56 -6.11
C ARG A 121 10.93 -11.25 -5.76
N ILE A 122 10.31 -10.49 -4.89
CA ILE A 122 10.86 -9.24 -4.42
C ILE A 122 12.08 -9.53 -3.54
N PRO A 123 13.21 -8.87 -3.72
CA PRO A 123 14.31 -8.94 -2.77
C PRO A 123 13.86 -8.50 -1.38
N ALA A 124 14.27 -9.25 -0.35
CA ALA A 124 13.85 -9.00 1.03
C ALA A 124 14.18 -7.56 1.49
N GLU A 125 15.28 -7.01 1.01
CA GLU A 125 15.72 -5.63 1.32
C GLU A 125 14.75 -4.58 0.77
N ILE A 126 14.22 -4.78 -0.46
CA ILE A 126 13.23 -3.88 -1.07
C ILE A 126 11.92 -3.95 -0.29
N LEU A 127 11.46 -5.16 0.05
CA LEU A 127 10.26 -5.33 0.87
C LEU A 127 10.42 -4.70 2.25
N GLN A 128 11.56 -4.93 2.92
CA GLN A 128 11.83 -4.35 4.23
C GLN A 128 11.85 -2.81 4.19
N LYS A 129 12.46 -2.23 3.15
CA LYS A 129 12.46 -0.77 2.93
C LYS A 129 11.04 -0.24 2.80
N HIS A 130 10.19 -0.93 2.03
CA HIS A 130 8.79 -0.55 1.83
C HIS A 130 8.01 -0.58 3.15
N LEU A 131 8.09 -1.68 3.92
CA LEU A 131 7.44 -1.79 5.24
C LEU A 131 7.90 -0.72 6.22
N THR A 132 9.21 -0.37 6.20
CA THR A 132 9.75 0.72 7.03
C THR A 132 9.19 2.08 6.62
N SER A 133 9.03 2.31 5.30
CA SER A 133 8.42 3.54 4.77
C SER A 133 6.95 3.67 5.18
N ASP A 134 6.21 2.55 5.17
CA ASP A 134 4.82 2.52 5.63
C ASP A 134 4.72 2.87 7.11
N GLN A 135 5.54 2.22 7.94
CA GLN A 135 5.60 2.50 9.38
C GLN A 135 5.85 3.99 9.64
N ALA A 136 6.85 4.56 8.98
CA ALA A 136 7.21 5.98 9.12
C ALA A 136 6.05 6.91 8.71
N PHE A 137 5.31 6.56 7.65
CA PHE A 137 4.14 7.31 7.24
C PHE A 137 3.03 7.30 8.29
N PHE A 138 2.73 6.14 8.88
CA PHE A 138 1.71 6.06 9.94
C PHE A 138 2.12 6.81 11.20
N ASP A 139 3.40 6.79 11.56
CA ASP A 139 3.93 7.57 12.70
C ASP A 139 3.79 9.09 12.44
N GLU A 140 4.09 9.55 11.21
CA GLU A 140 3.88 10.93 10.80
C GLU A 140 2.39 11.30 10.84
N LEU A 141 1.52 10.44 10.28
CA LEU A 141 0.07 10.64 10.26
C LEU A 141 -0.49 10.83 11.67
N ILE A 142 -0.12 9.93 12.59
CA ILE A 142 -0.54 10.00 14.00
C ILE A 142 -0.07 11.31 14.64
N THR A 143 1.19 11.66 14.43
CA THR A 143 1.77 12.88 14.98
C THR A 143 1.04 14.12 14.48
N ARG A 144 0.78 14.22 13.17
CA ARG A 144 0.03 15.33 12.58
C ARG A 144 -1.41 15.38 13.07
N CYS A 145 -2.08 14.23 13.16
CA CYS A 145 -3.44 14.16 13.73
C CYS A 145 -3.48 14.69 15.16
N ARG A 146 -2.54 14.27 16.02
CA ARG A 146 -2.45 14.76 17.41
C ARG A 146 -2.23 16.28 17.48
N ASN A 147 -1.32 16.80 16.67
CA ASN A 147 -1.04 18.23 16.59
C ASN A 147 -2.25 19.04 16.08
N ALA A 148 -3.08 18.45 15.22
CA ALA A 148 -4.32 19.03 14.73
C ALA A 148 -5.50 18.86 15.70
N GLY A 149 -5.30 18.33 16.92
CA GLY A 149 -6.35 18.14 17.93
C GLY A 149 -7.22 16.90 17.70
N ILE A 150 -6.71 15.89 16.98
CA ILE A 150 -7.31 14.56 16.87
C ILE A 150 -6.51 13.61 17.79
N PRO A 151 -7.00 13.27 19.01
CA PRO A 151 -6.22 12.62 20.05
C PRO A 151 -6.09 11.10 19.81
N ILE A 152 -5.37 10.69 18.77
CA ILE A 152 -5.14 9.27 18.48
C ILE A 152 -4.35 8.61 19.62
N ARG A 153 -4.89 7.52 20.17
CA ARG A 153 -4.29 6.71 21.24
C ARG A 153 -3.63 5.44 20.72
N ALA A 154 -4.13 4.90 19.61
CA ALA A 154 -3.56 3.72 18.96
C ALA A 154 -2.11 3.95 18.49
N GLN A 155 -1.32 2.89 18.47
CA GLN A 155 0.02 2.87 17.88
C GLN A 155 -0.07 2.58 16.37
N SER A 156 0.94 2.96 15.62
CA SER A 156 0.99 2.75 14.16
C SER A 156 0.86 1.28 13.77
N GLU A 157 1.51 0.36 14.49
CA GLU A 157 1.41 -1.08 14.24
C GLU A 157 -0.03 -1.60 14.39
N GLN A 158 -0.77 -1.08 15.37
CA GLN A 158 -2.17 -1.45 15.58
C GLN A 158 -3.05 -0.97 14.43
N ILE A 159 -2.83 0.28 13.98
CA ILE A 159 -3.58 0.86 12.86
C ILE A 159 -3.27 0.09 11.57
N ILE A 160 -1.99 -0.19 11.31
CA ILE A 160 -1.55 -0.98 10.16
C ILE A 160 -2.21 -2.37 10.19
N SER A 161 -2.16 -3.06 11.32
CA SER A 161 -2.75 -4.40 11.49
C SER A 161 -4.26 -4.43 11.26
N LEU A 162 -4.97 -3.32 11.52
CA LEU A 162 -6.40 -3.21 11.25
C LEU A 162 -6.69 -2.88 9.78
N LEU A 163 -5.91 -1.98 9.17
CA LEU A 163 -6.19 -1.48 7.84
C LEU A 163 -5.72 -2.43 6.73
N TYR A 164 -4.55 -3.06 6.86
CA TYR A 164 -4.03 -3.95 5.82
C TYR A 164 -4.99 -5.09 5.41
N PRO A 165 -5.64 -5.82 6.32
CA PRO A 165 -6.62 -6.85 5.94
C PRO A 165 -7.88 -6.30 5.29
N LEU A 166 -8.22 -5.03 5.55
CA LEU A 166 -9.41 -4.41 4.96
C LEU A 166 -9.19 -4.05 3.49
N VAL A 167 -7.97 -3.68 3.09
CA VAL A 167 -7.67 -3.26 1.72
C VAL A 167 -8.05 -4.34 0.69
N PRO A 168 -7.60 -5.59 0.78
CA PRO A 168 -8.01 -6.65 -0.16
C PRO A 168 -9.52 -6.89 -0.15
N THR A 169 -10.14 -6.88 1.05
CA THR A 169 -11.57 -7.15 1.21
C THR A 169 -12.43 -6.11 0.51
N ILE A 170 -11.99 -4.85 0.52
CA ILE A 170 -12.72 -3.73 -0.07
C ILE A 170 -12.49 -3.64 -1.59
N LEU A 171 -11.27 -3.99 -2.04
CA LEU A 171 -10.90 -3.90 -3.45
C LEU A 171 -11.29 -5.15 -4.27
N GLN A 172 -11.66 -6.27 -3.62
CA GLN A 172 -12.15 -7.44 -4.34
C GLN A 172 -13.51 -7.14 -4.99
N GLU A 173 -13.54 -7.18 -6.32
CA GLU A 173 -14.77 -7.36 -7.09
C GLU A 173 -15.18 -8.83 -6.92
N ASP A 174 -16.14 -9.10 -6.06
CA ASP A 174 -16.77 -10.40 -6.10
C ASP A 174 -18.07 -10.35 -6.91
N ASP A 175 -18.57 -11.55 -7.30
CA ASP A 175 -19.81 -11.74 -8.08
C ASP A 175 -21.08 -11.19 -7.38
N TRP A 176 -20.92 -10.65 -6.18
CA TRP A 176 -21.99 -10.14 -5.31
C TRP A 176 -22.19 -8.62 -5.44
N GLY A 177 -21.33 -7.92 -6.20
CA GLY A 177 -21.46 -6.50 -6.56
C GLY A 177 -21.05 -5.51 -5.47
N ARG A 178 -20.10 -4.64 -5.79
CA ARG A 178 -19.57 -3.55 -4.93
C ARG A 178 -20.67 -2.76 -4.18
N ASN A 179 -21.86 -2.62 -4.78
CA ASN A 179 -22.97 -1.84 -4.22
C ASN A 179 -23.55 -2.42 -2.92
N LYS A 180 -23.32 -3.71 -2.59
CA LYS A 180 -23.83 -4.29 -1.35
C LYS A 180 -22.97 -4.03 -0.12
N PHE A 181 -21.68 -3.71 -0.30
CA PHE A 181 -20.73 -3.51 0.81
C PHE A 181 -20.30 -2.06 0.99
N SER A 182 -20.67 -1.14 0.10
CA SER A 182 -20.27 0.28 0.20
C SER A 182 -20.70 0.92 1.53
N GLY A 183 -21.88 0.61 2.03
CA GLY A 183 -22.34 1.06 3.35
C GLY A 183 -21.59 0.42 4.53
N ASN A 184 -21.06 -0.78 4.34
CA ASN A 184 -20.29 -1.48 5.38
C ASN A 184 -18.87 -0.92 5.53
N ILE A 185 -18.30 -0.33 4.49
CA ILE A 185 -16.98 0.32 4.55
C ILE A 185 -17.02 1.52 5.49
N ASP A 186 -18.01 2.38 5.34
CA ASP A 186 -18.16 3.55 6.20
C ASP A 186 -18.33 3.13 7.68
N LEU A 187 -19.09 2.07 7.96
CA LEU A 187 -19.21 1.51 9.30
C LEU A 187 -17.88 0.98 9.84
N LEU A 188 -17.11 0.26 9.02
CA LEU A 188 -15.79 -0.25 9.41
C LEU A 188 -14.83 0.90 9.68
N LEU A 189 -14.82 1.94 8.86
CA LEU A 189 -13.97 3.12 9.08
C LEU A 189 -14.37 3.89 10.35
N GLU A 190 -15.66 3.96 10.67
CA GLU A 190 -16.16 4.53 11.93
C GLU A 190 -15.68 3.72 13.15
N LEU A 191 -15.70 2.39 13.06
CA LEU A 191 -15.18 1.52 14.13
C LEU A 191 -13.67 1.68 14.30
N VAL A 192 -12.93 1.75 13.19
CA VAL A 192 -11.48 2.02 13.23
C VAL A 192 -11.19 3.39 13.85
N ALA A 193 -11.95 4.43 13.47
CA ALA A 193 -11.80 5.76 14.05
C ALA A 193 -12.06 5.75 15.58
N ALA A 194 -13.14 5.09 16.00
CA ALA A 194 -13.47 4.96 17.43
C ALA A 194 -12.37 4.23 18.22
N TYR A 195 -11.85 3.13 17.66
CA TYR A 195 -10.73 2.40 18.25
C TYR A 195 -9.46 3.27 18.35
N CYS A 196 -9.10 3.95 17.26
CA CYS A 196 -7.91 4.82 17.24
C CYS A 196 -7.97 5.94 18.29
N LEU A 197 -9.16 6.45 18.59
CA LEU A 197 -9.39 7.46 19.63
C LEU A 197 -9.49 6.89 21.05
N GLY A 198 -9.53 5.56 21.21
CA GLY A 198 -9.74 4.90 22.48
C GLY A 198 -11.17 5.04 23.03
N GLU A 199 -12.14 5.23 22.14
CA GLU A 199 -13.57 5.28 22.48
C GLU A 199 -14.17 3.86 22.58
N VAL A 200 -13.46 2.85 22.05
CA VAL A 200 -13.80 1.43 22.11
C VAL A 200 -12.58 0.67 22.60
N GLU A 201 -12.75 -0.08 23.71
CA GLU A 201 -11.76 -1.05 24.18
C GLU A 201 -12.03 -2.41 23.54
N ILE A 202 -11.08 -2.91 22.76
CA ILE A 202 -11.10 -4.28 22.28
C ILE A 202 -10.23 -5.13 23.22
N GLN A 203 -10.87 -5.92 24.08
CA GLN A 203 -10.16 -6.97 24.80
C GLN A 203 -9.92 -8.14 23.84
N LEU A 204 -8.69 -8.28 23.36
CA LEU A 204 -8.28 -9.47 22.62
C LEU A 204 -8.39 -10.65 23.59
N GLN A 205 -9.38 -11.51 23.38
CA GLN A 205 -9.43 -12.80 24.09
C GLN A 205 -8.20 -13.59 23.66
N LYS A 206 -7.52 -14.20 24.65
CA LYS A 206 -6.44 -15.15 24.36
C LYS A 206 -6.99 -16.23 23.41
N PRO A 207 -6.20 -16.70 22.43
CA PRO A 207 -6.66 -17.74 21.51
C PRO A 207 -7.17 -18.94 22.30
N ILE A 208 -8.36 -19.41 21.92
CA ILE A 208 -9.14 -20.48 22.61
C ILE A 208 -8.47 -21.86 22.45
N ASN A 209 -7.30 -22.04 22.58
CA ASN A 209 -6.38 -23.20 22.53
C ASN A 209 -5.29 -23.00 21.48
N PRO A 210 -4.01 -23.04 21.89
CA PRO A 210 -2.99 -23.44 20.94
C PRO A 210 -3.31 -24.88 20.50
N ALA A 211 -3.22 -25.16 19.19
CA ALA A 211 -3.28 -26.53 18.70
C ALA A 211 -2.30 -27.39 19.53
N PRO A 212 -2.66 -28.64 19.94
CA PRO A 212 -1.78 -29.48 20.69
C PRO A 212 -0.46 -29.66 19.93
N ASP A 213 0.63 -29.50 20.68
CA ASP A 213 1.99 -29.62 20.16
C ASP A 213 2.13 -31.00 19.48
N PRO A 214 2.53 -31.09 18.20
CA PRO A 214 2.60 -32.39 17.51
C PRO A 214 3.64 -33.36 18.10
N GLU A 215 4.41 -32.95 19.11
CA GLU A 215 5.45 -33.80 19.74
C GLU A 215 4.98 -34.60 20.96
N GLU A 216 3.75 -34.42 21.48
CA GLU A 216 3.27 -35.22 22.62
C GLU A 216 2.60 -36.57 22.24
N GLY A 217 2.60 -36.94 20.95
CA GLY A 217 1.93 -38.15 20.43
C GLY A 217 2.80 -39.40 20.27
N ASN A 218 4.04 -39.45 20.75
CA ASN A 218 4.90 -40.61 20.57
C ASN A 218 5.62 -41.08 21.86
N LEU A 219 4.86 -41.48 22.84
CA LEU A 219 5.35 -42.30 23.97
C LEU A 219 4.22 -43.22 24.46
N ILE A 220 3.93 -44.26 23.72
CA ILE A 220 3.51 -45.59 24.22
C ILE A 220 3.84 -46.63 23.14
#